data_4e8485ae99d89c0eaf521cc13cd3debd
#
_entry.id   4e8485ae99d89c0eaf521cc13cd3debd
#
_cell.length_a   1.000
_cell.length_b   1.000
_cell.length_c   1.000
_cell.angle_alpha   90.00
_cell.angle_beta   90.00
_cell.angle_gamma   90.00
#
_symmetry.space_group_name_H-M   'P 1'
#
loop_
_entity.id
_entity.type
_entity.pdbx_description
1 polymer ?
#
loop_
_entity_poly.entity_id
_entity_poly.type
_entity_poly.pdbx_seq_one_letter_code
_entity_poly.pdbx_strand_id
1 'polypeptide(L)'
;MSKSKRYQLEKKIIVFLSSSLFAISGFCAGDVYAAAVFADGTGTNSTVAGVNNNASGENTNAVGYNNHAISDNSNAIGANNQALAEDSNAIGSKNNTYANESNAIGSGNITNGIGSNAIGKDNVANGLDSNAFGTANKANSDNSNAFGTGNLADGISTSAFGYLNNVSGNESVAFGFTNTISAAEAVAMGRNNQVIATGGSAIGNNNQAMAMYSTAIGNDNYAIGENSSAIGLGNNITANDATALGNKNTASGISAGAVGISNTASGHNAQAFGYLNEATAQDSQAFGAQNKATERYASAFGHENEAKAYAGSALGVKNVVTGDFGSAVGYDNTASNYLANAIGTSNVASGAYANAYGVYNEATASYASAFGYGNKVGGEHAIASGYNNNIAGNFASAFGTENTVSNIRSAAVGSNNTVSGEISNAFGYNNTASGNYTNAIGYNNQAQAFAASAIGYQNRGLRPARFRPAPWVVPTK
;
A
#
# COMPACT_ATOMS: atom_id res chain seq x y z
N MET A 1 -16.68 27.00 -39.11
CA MET A 1 -16.99 28.34 -39.67
C MET A 1 -15.84 28.74 -40.56
N SER A 2 -16.06 29.21 -41.77
CA SER A 2 -14.95 29.57 -42.70
C SER A 2 -14.21 30.78 -42.19
N LYS A 3 -12.85 30.85 -42.45
CA LYS A 3 -11.98 31.98 -42.12
C LYS A 3 -12.58 33.35 -42.45
N SER A 4 -13.37 33.45 -43.51
CA SER A 4 -14.07 34.65 -43.94
C SER A 4 -15.19 35.15 -42.99
N LYS A 5 -15.91 34.25 -42.29
CA LYS A 5 -16.95 34.66 -41.33
C LYS A 5 -16.35 35.13 -39.98
N ARG A 6 -15.22 34.62 -39.60
CA ARG A 6 -14.50 35.06 -38.40
C ARG A 6 -13.97 36.50 -38.59
N TYR A 7 -13.41 36.78 -39.70
CA TYR A 7 -12.91 38.12 -40.08
C TYR A 7 -14.01 39.21 -40.08
N GLN A 8 -15.24 38.86 -40.46
CA GLN A 8 -16.36 39.81 -40.45
C GLN A 8 -16.96 40.02 -39.06
N LEU A 9 -16.84 39.04 -38.16
CA LEU A 9 -17.30 39.19 -36.78
C LEU A 9 -16.38 40.09 -35.95
N GLU A 10 -15.08 39.96 -36.16
CA GLU A 10 -14.06 40.80 -35.51
C GLU A 10 -14.10 42.25 -35.94
N LYS A 11 -14.35 42.54 -37.23
CA LYS A 11 -14.64 43.90 -37.70
C LYS A 11 -15.89 44.53 -37.05
N LYS A 12 -16.92 43.78 -36.77
CA LYS A 12 -18.14 44.31 -36.11
C LYS A 12 -17.93 44.61 -34.62
N ILE A 13 -17.04 43.89 -33.92
CA ILE A 13 -16.76 44.11 -32.50
C ILE A 13 -15.87 45.35 -32.34
N ILE A 14 -14.91 45.58 -33.22
CA ILE A 14 -14.00 46.73 -33.17
C ILE A 14 -14.77 48.02 -33.48
N VAL A 15 -15.74 48.01 -34.43
CA VAL A 15 -16.60 49.17 -34.72
C VAL A 15 -17.58 49.47 -33.59
N PHE A 16 -18.00 48.47 -32.80
CA PHE A 16 -18.90 48.71 -31.66
C PHE A 16 -18.20 49.29 -30.42
N LEU A 17 -16.92 49.02 -30.20
CA LEU A 17 -16.13 49.62 -29.14
C LEU A 17 -15.76 51.08 -29.43
N SER A 18 -15.62 51.45 -30.69
CA SER A 18 -15.36 52.84 -31.09
C SER A 18 -16.58 53.77 -31.00
N SER A 19 -17.76 53.24 -31.12
CA SER A 19 -19.00 54.04 -31.08
C SER A 19 -19.65 54.19 -29.70
N SER A 20 -19.27 53.33 -28.70
CA SER A 20 -19.83 53.41 -27.34
C SER A 20 -19.02 54.32 -26.39
N LEU A 21 -17.82 54.74 -26.75
CA LEU A 21 -17.02 55.69 -25.96
C LEU A 21 -17.41 57.17 -26.12
N PHE A 22 -18.42 57.46 -26.98
CA PHE A 22 -18.86 58.83 -27.28
C PHE A 22 -20.05 59.34 -26.47
N ALA A 23 -20.56 58.59 -25.50
CA ALA A 23 -21.82 58.94 -24.81
C ALA A 23 -21.69 59.26 -23.30
N ILE A 24 -20.49 59.57 -22.77
CA ILE A 24 -20.39 60.11 -21.41
C ILE A 24 -19.50 61.35 -21.42
N SER A 25 -20.03 62.50 -21.91
CA SER A 25 -19.52 63.82 -21.59
C SER A 25 -20.69 64.77 -21.28
N GLY A 26 -21.20 64.70 -20.05
CA GLY A 26 -22.08 65.67 -19.45
C GLY A 26 -21.30 66.57 -18.53
N PHE A 27 -21.02 67.77 -18.98
CA PHE A 27 -20.75 69.03 -18.26
C PHE A 27 -20.09 69.00 -16.86
N CYS A 28 -18.79 69.40 -16.79
CA CYS A 28 -18.29 70.35 -15.81
C CYS A 28 -17.26 71.28 -16.52
N ALA A 29 -17.50 72.58 -16.41
CA ALA A 29 -16.66 73.61 -16.98
C ALA A 29 -15.32 73.65 -16.22
N GLY A 30 -14.20 73.59 -16.95
CA GLY A 30 -12.93 74.01 -16.41
C GLY A 30 -11.63 73.37 -16.90
N ASP A 31 -11.62 72.28 -17.67
CA ASP A 31 -10.42 71.80 -18.33
C ASP A 31 -10.75 71.32 -19.73
N VAL A 32 -10.09 71.99 -20.75
CA VAL A 32 -10.16 71.53 -22.13
C VAL A 32 -9.33 70.26 -22.22
N TYR A 33 -9.96 69.12 -21.96
CA TYR A 33 -9.38 67.84 -22.44
C TYR A 33 -9.48 67.90 -23.96
N ALA A 34 -8.32 67.96 -24.64
CA ALA A 34 -8.28 67.81 -26.09
C ALA A 34 -9.01 66.50 -26.44
N ALA A 35 -10.12 66.59 -27.17
CA ALA A 35 -10.75 65.41 -27.71
C ALA A 35 -9.70 64.56 -28.40
N ALA A 36 -9.68 63.25 -28.15
CA ALA A 36 -8.78 62.33 -28.82
C ALA A 36 -9.00 62.51 -30.34
N VAL A 37 -8.06 63.11 -31.02
CA VAL A 37 -8.10 63.25 -32.47
C VAL A 37 -7.70 61.91 -33.05
N PHE A 38 -8.62 61.25 -33.71
CA PHE A 38 -8.29 60.11 -34.56
C PHE A 38 -7.58 60.65 -35.79
N ALA A 39 -6.38 60.19 -36.03
CA ALA A 39 -5.58 60.54 -37.20
C ALA A 39 -5.18 59.26 -37.94
N ASP A 40 -4.92 59.38 -39.22
CA ASP A 40 -4.28 58.30 -39.98
C ASP A 40 -2.86 58.04 -39.43
N GLY A 41 -2.53 56.78 -39.23
CA GLY A 41 -1.16 56.38 -38.98
C GLY A 41 -0.28 56.46 -40.23
N THR A 42 0.93 56.00 -40.17
CA THR A 42 1.82 55.95 -41.33
C THR A 42 1.58 54.78 -42.27
N GLY A 43 0.88 53.74 -41.79
CA GLY A 43 0.49 52.54 -42.55
C GLY A 43 -0.85 52.73 -43.30
N THR A 44 -1.14 51.87 -44.32
CA THR A 44 -2.40 51.86 -45.06
C THR A 44 -3.54 51.42 -44.13
N ASN A 45 -4.67 52.13 -44.11
CA ASN A 45 -5.83 51.91 -43.23
C ASN A 45 -5.44 51.87 -41.70
N SER A 46 -4.42 52.59 -41.30
CA SER A 46 -3.98 52.66 -39.92
C SER A 46 -4.62 53.82 -39.17
N THR A 47 -4.83 53.67 -37.84
CA THR A 47 -5.44 54.68 -36.98
C THR A 47 -4.57 55.01 -35.79
N VAL A 48 -4.35 56.30 -35.51
CA VAL A 48 -3.68 56.81 -34.31
C VAL A 48 -4.65 57.72 -33.54
N ALA A 49 -4.77 57.51 -32.22
CA ALA A 49 -5.51 58.41 -31.34
C ALA A 49 -4.84 58.56 -29.97
N GLY A 50 -4.65 59.78 -29.51
CA GLY A 50 -3.99 60.06 -28.23
C GLY A 50 -2.53 60.58 -28.36
N VAL A 51 -1.66 60.26 -27.40
CA VAL A 51 -0.30 60.87 -27.32
C VAL A 51 0.79 59.82 -27.51
N ASN A 52 1.79 60.13 -28.33
CA ASN A 52 2.97 59.30 -28.62
C ASN A 52 2.64 57.88 -29.15
N ASN A 53 1.54 57.71 -29.87
CA ASN A 53 1.16 56.45 -30.48
C ASN A 53 1.78 56.31 -31.88
N ASN A 54 2.13 55.08 -32.29
CA ASN A 54 2.64 54.76 -33.62
C ASN A 54 1.84 53.60 -34.24
N ALA A 55 1.20 53.83 -35.37
CA ALA A 55 0.53 52.82 -36.18
C ALA A 55 1.15 52.82 -37.58
N SER A 56 2.11 51.91 -37.87
CA SER A 56 2.90 51.92 -39.10
C SER A 56 2.68 50.71 -40.01
N GLY A 57 2.06 49.65 -39.55
CA GLY A 57 1.67 48.51 -40.37
C GLY A 57 0.33 48.75 -41.11
N GLU A 58 -0.02 47.90 -42.08
CA GLU A 58 -1.32 47.90 -42.76
C GLU A 58 -2.45 47.46 -41.80
N ASN A 59 -3.60 48.14 -41.83
CA ASN A 59 -4.76 47.87 -40.96
C ASN A 59 -4.47 47.88 -39.44
N THR A 60 -3.59 48.77 -38.95
CA THR A 60 -3.19 48.86 -37.56
C THR A 60 -3.94 49.92 -36.77
N ASN A 61 -4.05 49.71 -35.45
CA ASN A 61 -4.62 50.71 -34.54
C ASN A 61 -3.70 50.94 -33.34
N ALA A 62 -3.32 52.18 -33.11
CA ALA A 62 -2.56 52.60 -31.90
C ALA A 62 -3.34 53.69 -31.15
N VAL A 63 -4.00 53.34 -30.04
CA VAL A 63 -4.94 54.21 -29.33
C VAL A 63 -4.59 54.33 -27.86
N GLY A 64 -4.44 55.60 -27.37
CA GLY A 64 -4.16 55.89 -25.96
C GLY A 64 -2.83 56.65 -25.75
N TYR A 65 -1.92 56.12 -24.95
CA TYR A 65 -0.64 56.76 -24.61
C TYR A 65 0.54 55.82 -24.89
N ASN A 66 1.46 56.24 -25.72
CA ASN A 66 2.72 55.56 -26.03
C ASN A 66 2.52 54.09 -26.48
N ASN A 67 1.58 53.86 -27.38
CA ASN A 67 1.30 52.55 -27.96
C ASN A 67 1.97 52.39 -29.33
N HIS A 68 2.50 51.21 -29.65
CA HIS A 68 3.15 50.90 -30.92
C HIS A 68 2.47 49.69 -31.59
N ALA A 69 1.81 49.92 -32.73
CA ALA A 69 1.25 48.90 -33.61
C ALA A 69 2.02 48.96 -34.94
N ILE A 70 3.05 48.15 -35.13
CA ILE A 70 4.00 48.32 -36.23
C ILE A 70 3.93 47.26 -37.32
N SER A 71 3.37 46.11 -37.06
CA SER A 71 3.17 45.04 -38.05
C SER A 71 1.73 44.99 -38.52
N ASP A 72 1.46 44.39 -39.71
CA ASP A 72 0.16 44.34 -40.33
C ASP A 72 -0.90 43.71 -39.46
N ASN A 73 -2.13 44.20 -39.54
CA ASN A 73 -3.32 43.75 -38.77
C ASN A 73 -3.14 43.81 -37.24
N SER A 74 -2.15 44.53 -36.71
CA SER A 74 -1.88 44.60 -35.28
C SER A 74 -2.59 45.75 -34.57
N ASN A 75 -2.90 45.57 -33.28
CA ASN A 75 -3.56 46.59 -32.48
C ASN A 75 -2.84 46.80 -31.15
N ALA A 76 -2.53 48.05 -30.82
CA ALA A 76 -1.94 48.48 -29.55
C ALA A 76 -2.87 49.52 -28.90
N ILE A 77 -3.62 49.13 -27.87
CA ILE A 77 -4.69 49.96 -27.27
C ILE A 77 -4.48 50.10 -25.77
N GLY A 78 -4.42 51.35 -25.27
CA GLY A 78 -4.26 51.61 -23.83
C GLY A 78 -3.03 52.44 -23.51
N ALA A 79 -2.07 51.96 -22.70
CA ALA A 79 -0.87 52.67 -22.32
C ALA A 79 0.40 51.80 -22.39
N ASN A 80 1.39 52.29 -23.12
CA ASN A 80 2.70 51.63 -23.25
C ASN A 80 2.63 50.21 -23.82
N ASN A 81 1.69 49.89 -24.70
CA ASN A 81 1.56 48.59 -25.34
C ASN A 81 2.38 48.52 -26.64
N GLN A 82 2.91 47.33 -26.94
CA GLN A 82 3.69 47.09 -28.17
C GLN A 82 3.13 45.86 -28.89
N ALA A 83 2.47 46.09 -30.03
CA ALA A 83 2.04 45.04 -30.96
C ALA A 83 3.03 45.03 -32.14
N LEU A 84 4.04 44.16 -32.06
CA LEU A 84 5.21 44.18 -32.95
C LEU A 84 5.17 43.12 -34.05
N ALA A 85 4.18 42.22 -34.02
CA ALA A 85 4.03 41.11 -34.93
C ALA A 85 2.69 41.15 -35.68
N GLU A 86 2.61 40.49 -36.84
CA GLU A 86 1.43 40.39 -37.68
C GLU A 86 0.25 39.72 -36.94
N ASP A 87 -0.97 40.23 -37.19
CA ASP A 87 -2.21 39.70 -36.57
C ASP A 87 -2.19 39.70 -35.02
N SER A 88 -1.36 40.57 -34.38
CA SER A 88 -1.20 40.56 -32.93
C SER A 88 -1.95 41.70 -32.22
N ASN A 89 -2.34 41.47 -30.97
CA ASN A 89 -3.04 42.47 -30.18
C ASN A 89 -2.40 42.67 -28.80
N ALA A 90 -2.03 43.92 -28.49
CA ALA A 90 -1.55 44.35 -27.19
C ALA A 90 -2.51 45.38 -26.59
N ILE A 91 -3.36 44.95 -25.66
CA ILE A 91 -4.49 45.74 -25.13
C ILE A 91 -4.39 45.88 -23.61
N GLY A 92 -4.38 47.15 -23.12
CA GLY A 92 -4.32 47.47 -21.70
C GLY A 92 -3.12 48.31 -21.32
N SER A 93 -2.20 47.84 -20.46
CA SER A 93 -1.03 48.56 -20.02
C SER A 93 0.24 47.71 -20.05
N LYS A 94 1.28 48.20 -20.73
CA LYS A 94 2.61 47.55 -20.77
C LYS A 94 2.61 46.12 -21.32
N ASN A 95 1.67 45.79 -22.23
CA ASN A 95 1.61 44.50 -22.90
C ASN A 95 2.51 44.50 -24.15
N ASN A 96 3.21 43.39 -24.40
CA ASN A 96 4.10 43.23 -25.55
C ASN A 96 3.76 41.92 -26.30
N THR A 97 3.54 42.06 -27.63
CA THR A 97 3.39 40.89 -28.52
C THR A 97 4.55 40.90 -29.52
N TYR A 98 5.38 39.84 -29.49
CA TYR A 98 6.55 39.67 -30.34
C TYR A 98 6.36 38.60 -31.43
N ALA A 99 5.26 37.84 -31.39
CA ALA A 99 5.01 36.79 -32.36
C ALA A 99 3.64 36.95 -33.06
N ASN A 100 3.55 36.42 -34.28
CA ASN A 100 2.33 36.47 -35.09
C ASN A 100 1.14 35.78 -34.43
N GLU A 101 -0.07 36.24 -34.74
CA GLU A 101 -1.33 35.67 -34.26
C GLU A 101 -1.47 35.66 -32.73
N SER A 102 -0.67 36.46 -31.99
CA SER A 102 -0.60 36.44 -30.54
C SER A 102 -1.38 37.57 -29.86
N ASN A 103 -1.85 37.36 -28.63
CA ASN A 103 -2.61 38.35 -27.90
C ASN A 103 -2.10 38.55 -26.47
N ALA A 104 -1.74 39.78 -26.13
CA ALA A 104 -1.36 40.21 -24.78
C ALA A 104 -2.40 41.23 -24.26
N ILE A 105 -3.26 40.79 -23.31
CA ILE A 105 -4.40 41.60 -22.86
C ILE A 105 -4.38 41.75 -21.34
N GLY A 106 -4.38 43.00 -20.84
CA GLY A 106 -4.36 43.34 -19.43
C GLY A 106 -3.20 44.21 -19.02
N SER A 107 -2.31 43.77 -18.13
CA SER A 107 -1.17 44.55 -17.67
C SER A 107 0.12 43.73 -17.60
N GLY A 108 1.16 44.20 -18.29
CA GLY A 108 2.49 43.60 -18.23
C GLY A 108 2.61 42.20 -18.86
N ASN A 109 1.67 41.81 -19.73
CA ASN A 109 1.72 40.51 -20.38
C ASN A 109 2.67 40.49 -21.58
N ILE A 110 3.31 39.35 -21.83
CA ILE A 110 4.26 39.14 -22.91
C ILE A 110 3.89 37.87 -23.70
N THR A 111 3.84 37.98 -25.03
CA THR A 111 3.70 36.84 -25.93
C THR A 111 4.89 36.74 -26.87
N ASN A 112 5.62 35.65 -26.87
CA ASN A 112 6.75 35.35 -27.72
C ASN A 112 6.51 34.19 -28.70
N GLY A 113 5.49 33.38 -28.46
CA GLY A 113 5.13 32.23 -29.31
C GLY A 113 4.09 32.62 -30.36
N ILE A 114 4.15 32.08 -31.57
CA ILE A 114 3.10 32.21 -32.59
C ILE A 114 1.80 31.61 -32.05
N GLY A 115 0.67 32.27 -32.26
CA GLY A 115 -0.64 31.81 -31.76
C GLY A 115 -0.82 31.90 -30.24
N SER A 116 0.16 32.42 -29.51
CA SER A 116 0.13 32.42 -28.04
C SER A 116 -0.73 33.54 -27.46
N ASN A 117 -1.27 33.28 -26.25
CA ASN A 117 -2.12 34.24 -25.56
C ASN A 117 -1.68 34.45 -24.10
N ALA A 118 -1.47 35.71 -23.72
CA ALA A 118 -1.17 36.12 -22.36
C ALA A 118 -2.23 37.10 -21.86
N ILE A 119 -3.12 36.71 -20.95
CA ILE A 119 -4.26 37.50 -20.54
C ILE A 119 -4.30 37.65 -19.01
N GLY A 120 -4.36 38.92 -18.55
CA GLY A 120 -4.43 39.24 -17.12
C GLY A 120 -3.27 40.16 -16.69
N LYS A 121 -2.47 39.74 -15.70
CA LYS A 121 -1.38 40.55 -15.19
C LYS A 121 -0.06 39.77 -15.15
N ASP A 122 0.98 40.36 -15.74
CA ASP A 122 2.37 39.85 -15.71
C ASP A 122 2.49 38.37 -16.19
N ASN A 123 1.64 37.93 -17.14
CA ASN A 123 1.71 36.60 -17.74
C ASN A 123 2.72 36.59 -18.92
N VAL A 124 3.36 35.43 -19.13
CA VAL A 124 4.28 35.18 -20.23
C VAL A 124 3.89 33.92 -20.99
N ALA A 125 3.65 34.02 -22.30
CA ALA A 125 3.37 32.93 -23.20
C ALA A 125 4.46 32.84 -24.27
N ASN A 126 5.39 31.89 -24.11
CA ASN A 126 6.61 31.79 -24.92
C ASN A 126 6.52 30.73 -26.03
N GLY A 127 5.81 29.65 -25.82
CA GLY A 127 5.71 28.54 -26.77
C GLY A 127 4.72 28.82 -27.90
N LEU A 128 4.83 28.06 -28.99
CA LEU A 128 3.83 28.03 -30.07
C LEU A 128 2.47 27.55 -29.48
N ASP A 129 1.39 28.28 -29.82
CA ASP A 129 0.04 28.01 -29.34
C ASP A 129 -0.10 27.91 -27.80
N SER A 130 0.83 28.57 -27.05
CA SER A 130 0.81 28.55 -25.60
C SER A 130 -0.14 29.57 -24.98
N ASN A 131 -0.67 29.29 -23.81
CA ASN A 131 -1.65 30.16 -23.17
C ASN A 131 -1.30 30.43 -21.69
N ALA A 132 -1.24 31.68 -21.28
CA ALA A 132 -0.97 32.12 -19.92
C ALA A 132 -2.09 33.08 -19.44
N PHE A 133 -3.00 32.62 -18.55
CA PHE A 133 -4.16 33.38 -18.13
C PHE A 133 -4.19 33.60 -16.61
N GLY A 134 -4.35 34.84 -16.17
CA GLY A 134 -4.48 35.19 -14.75
C GLY A 134 -3.37 36.13 -14.28
N THR A 135 -2.56 35.75 -13.29
CA THR A 135 -1.48 36.58 -12.74
C THR A 135 -0.16 35.82 -12.66
N ALA A 136 0.87 36.36 -13.24
CA ALA A 136 2.25 35.89 -13.18
C ALA A 136 2.44 34.42 -13.64
N ASN A 137 1.60 33.95 -14.55
CA ASN A 137 1.72 32.62 -15.14
C ASN A 137 2.76 32.60 -16.28
N LYS A 138 3.44 31.46 -16.46
CA LYS A 138 4.39 31.25 -17.54
C LYS A 138 4.07 29.98 -18.31
N ALA A 139 3.77 30.11 -19.59
CA ALA A 139 3.59 29.02 -20.54
C ALA A 139 4.76 29.03 -21.51
N ASN A 140 5.83 28.26 -21.21
CA ASN A 140 7.13 28.44 -21.87
C ASN A 140 7.35 27.56 -23.09
N SER A 141 6.65 26.42 -23.19
CA SER A 141 6.83 25.46 -24.28
C SER A 141 5.62 25.39 -25.19
N ASP A 142 5.77 24.75 -26.35
CA ASP A 142 4.70 24.58 -27.33
C ASP A 142 3.49 23.86 -26.78
N ASN A 143 2.29 24.36 -27.12
CA ASN A 143 0.99 23.87 -26.66
C ASN A 143 0.84 23.85 -25.12
N SER A 144 1.68 24.62 -24.38
CA SER A 144 1.59 24.66 -22.94
C SER A 144 0.56 25.66 -22.43
N ASN A 145 -0.06 25.35 -21.29
CA ASN A 145 -1.16 26.14 -20.72
C ASN A 145 -0.90 26.43 -19.23
N ALA A 146 -0.91 27.67 -18.82
CA ALA A 146 -0.73 28.11 -17.44
C ALA A 146 -1.87 29.04 -17.02
N PHE A 147 -2.78 28.56 -16.14
CA PHE A 147 -3.98 29.28 -15.74
C PHE A 147 -4.09 29.49 -14.24
N GLY A 148 -4.31 30.70 -13.80
CA GLY A 148 -4.49 31.06 -12.39
C GLY A 148 -3.44 32.02 -11.89
N THR A 149 -2.63 31.65 -10.88
CA THR A 149 -1.61 32.55 -10.34
C THR A 149 -0.27 31.83 -10.14
N GLY A 150 0.77 32.37 -10.75
CA GLY A 150 2.15 31.92 -10.57
C GLY A 150 2.44 30.51 -11.08
N ASN A 151 1.62 29.97 -11.97
CA ASN A 151 1.84 28.63 -12.53
C ASN A 151 2.94 28.68 -13.60
N LEU A 152 3.75 27.61 -13.65
CA LEU A 152 4.77 27.38 -14.67
C LEU A 152 4.40 26.10 -15.46
N ALA A 153 4.18 26.25 -16.77
CA ALA A 153 4.05 25.17 -17.73
C ALA A 153 5.24 25.19 -18.68
N ASP A 154 6.25 24.38 -18.40
CA ASP A 154 7.58 24.43 -19.05
C ASP A 154 7.85 23.22 -19.96
N GLY A 155 7.00 22.21 -19.97
CA GLY A 155 7.04 21.08 -20.90
C GLY A 155 6.14 21.27 -22.12
N ILE A 156 6.40 20.52 -23.20
CA ILE A 156 5.55 20.49 -24.40
C ILE A 156 4.19 19.85 -24.06
N SER A 157 3.10 20.45 -24.53
CA SER A 157 1.72 19.97 -24.31
C SER A 157 1.35 19.82 -22.81
N THR A 158 1.92 20.67 -21.96
CA THR A 158 1.66 20.65 -20.52
C THR A 158 0.54 21.59 -20.11
N SER A 159 -0.05 21.29 -18.95
CA SER A 159 -1.07 22.17 -18.39
C SER A 159 -0.88 22.35 -16.88
N ALA A 160 -0.84 23.60 -16.43
CA ALA A 160 -0.71 23.98 -15.02
C ALA A 160 -1.87 24.90 -14.61
N PHE A 161 -2.81 24.40 -13.82
CA PHE A 161 -4.04 25.10 -13.41
C PHE A 161 -4.08 25.34 -11.90
N GLY A 162 -4.26 26.59 -11.48
CA GLY A 162 -4.48 26.93 -10.08
C GLY A 162 -3.44 27.91 -9.53
N TYR A 163 -2.72 27.52 -8.48
CA TYR A 163 -1.78 28.39 -7.78
C TYR A 163 -0.41 27.75 -7.60
N LEU A 164 0.63 28.37 -8.13
CA LEU A 164 2.04 27.97 -7.99
C LEU A 164 2.34 26.52 -8.36
N ASN A 165 1.62 25.95 -9.34
CA ASN A 165 1.98 24.66 -9.90
C ASN A 165 3.20 24.78 -10.82
N ASN A 166 4.11 23.82 -10.74
CA ASN A 166 5.33 23.75 -11.55
C ASN A 166 5.33 22.45 -12.37
N VAL A 167 5.17 22.56 -13.68
CA VAL A 167 5.09 21.43 -14.61
C VAL A 167 6.17 21.57 -15.67
N SER A 168 7.21 20.74 -15.59
CA SER A 168 8.30 20.73 -16.58
C SER A 168 8.34 19.45 -17.42
N GLY A 169 7.56 18.43 -17.08
CA GLY A 169 7.46 17.19 -17.87
C GLY A 169 6.51 17.36 -19.06
N ASN A 170 6.86 16.83 -20.24
CA ASN A 170 6.00 16.85 -21.42
C ASN A 170 4.70 16.07 -21.20
N GLU A 171 3.62 16.49 -21.87
CA GLU A 171 2.32 15.80 -21.85
C GLU A 171 1.75 15.60 -20.44
N SER A 172 2.09 16.51 -19.50
CA SER A 172 1.78 16.41 -18.09
C SER A 172 0.78 17.47 -17.61
N VAL A 173 0.02 17.14 -16.58
CA VAL A 173 -1.04 18.02 -16.06
C VAL A 173 -0.96 18.18 -14.55
N ALA A 174 -0.89 19.45 -14.09
CA ALA A 174 -1.06 19.79 -12.68
C ALA A 174 -2.33 20.62 -12.46
N PHE A 175 -3.13 20.24 -11.49
CA PHE A 175 -4.34 20.95 -11.10
C PHE A 175 -4.39 21.19 -9.59
N GLY A 176 -4.47 22.44 -9.14
CA GLY A 176 -4.64 22.77 -7.74
C GLY A 176 -3.58 23.72 -7.20
N PHE A 177 -2.90 23.38 -6.09
CA PHE A 177 -2.04 24.27 -5.32
C PHE A 177 -0.65 23.67 -5.10
N THR A 178 0.41 24.33 -5.55
CA THR A 178 1.83 23.97 -5.35
C THR A 178 2.20 22.53 -5.75
N ASN A 179 1.57 21.97 -6.76
CA ASN A 179 1.96 20.67 -7.30
C ASN A 179 3.24 20.81 -8.17
N THR A 180 4.11 19.81 -8.12
CA THR A 180 5.36 19.78 -8.90
C THR A 180 5.41 18.52 -9.74
N ILE A 181 5.58 18.68 -11.05
CA ILE A 181 5.79 17.59 -12.01
C ILE A 181 7.07 17.89 -12.79
N SER A 182 8.03 16.97 -12.74
CA SER A 182 9.27 17.06 -13.53
C SER A 182 9.41 15.97 -14.60
N ALA A 183 8.48 15.02 -14.66
CA ALA A 183 8.52 13.90 -15.58
C ALA A 183 7.38 13.94 -16.61
N ALA A 184 7.56 13.28 -17.76
CA ALA A 184 6.57 13.21 -18.83
C ALA A 184 5.37 12.31 -18.47
N GLU A 185 4.23 12.54 -19.16
CA GLU A 185 2.99 11.73 -19.05
C GLU A 185 2.45 11.64 -17.62
N ALA A 186 2.71 12.67 -16.79
CA ALA A 186 2.46 12.65 -15.37
C ALA A 186 1.26 13.51 -14.95
N VAL A 187 0.61 13.13 -13.86
CA VAL A 187 -0.55 13.83 -13.32
C VAL A 187 -0.34 14.17 -11.84
N ALA A 188 -0.58 15.44 -11.48
CA ALA A 188 -0.61 15.90 -10.10
C ALA A 188 -1.89 16.72 -9.84
N MET A 189 -2.78 16.25 -8.98
CA MET A 189 -4.03 16.92 -8.69
C MET A 189 -4.24 17.13 -7.19
N GLY A 190 -4.54 18.37 -6.77
CA GLY A 190 -4.79 18.71 -5.39
C GLY A 190 -3.74 19.66 -4.82
N ARG A 191 -3.14 19.33 -3.68
CA ARG A 191 -2.21 20.22 -2.99
C ARG A 191 -0.87 19.55 -2.71
N ASN A 192 0.23 20.25 -3.05
CA ASN A 192 1.60 19.86 -2.69
C ASN A 192 1.97 18.42 -3.12
N ASN A 193 1.43 17.96 -4.25
CA ASN A 193 1.79 16.67 -4.81
C ASN A 193 3.04 16.76 -5.66
N GLN A 194 3.85 15.70 -5.65
CA GLN A 194 5.09 15.64 -6.39
C GLN A 194 5.13 14.39 -7.28
N VAL A 195 5.46 14.59 -8.57
CA VAL A 195 5.68 13.50 -9.53
C VAL A 195 7.01 13.75 -10.24
N ILE A 196 7.94 12.81 -10.08
CA ILE A 196 9.28 12.96 -10.67
C ILE A 196 9.63 11.88 -11.71
N ALA A 197 8.76 10.91 -11.92
CA ALA A 197 9.00 9.82 -12.87
C ALA A 197 7.84 9.68 -13.87
N THR A 198 8.19 9.22 -15.08
CA THR A 198 7.27 9.09 -16.22
C THR A 198 6.05 8.23 -15.89
N GLY A 199 4.87 8.67 -16.35
CA GLY A 199 3.59 7.98 -16.14
C GLY A 199 3.11 8.00 -14.69
N GLY A 200 3.77 8.76 -13.80
CA GLY A 200 3.42 8.83 -12.38
C GLY A 200 2.14 9.63 -12.13
N SER A 201 1.41 9.28 -11.09
CA SER A 201 0.18 9.97 -10.68
C SER A 201 0.18 10.28 -9.18
N ALA A 202 0.00 11.56 -8.81
CA ALA A 202 -0.09 12.01 -7.42
C ALA A 202 -1.38 12.83 -7.23
N ILE A 203 -2.36 12.31 -6.50
CA ILE A 203 -3.70 12.92 -6.38
C ILE A 203 -4.09 13.07 -4.91
N GLY A 204 -4.44 14.29 -4.49
CA GLY A 204 -4.88 14.61 -3.14
C GLY A 204 -3.96 15.62 -2.45
N ASN A 205 -3.44 15.31 -1.27
CA ASN A 205 -2.59 16.22 -0.51
C ASN A 205 -1.26 15.58 -0.15
N ASN A 206 -0.15 16.25 -0.47
CA ASN A 206 1.21 15.86 -0.09
C ASN A 206 1.60 14.42 -0.52
N ASN A 207 1.13 13.97 -1.68
CA ASN A 207 1.46 12.66 -2.22
C ASN A 207 2.72 12.74 -3.10
N GLN A 208 3.51 11.65 -3.12
CA GLN A 208 4.73 11.56 -3.89
C GLN A 208 4.73 10.30 -4.77
N ALA A 209 4.69 10.49 -6.08
CA ALA A 209 4.87 9.44 -7.08
C ALA A 209 6.28 9.58 -7.67
N MET A 210 7.23 8.77 -7.19
CA MET A 210 8.65 8.97 -7.38
C MET A 210 9.29 8.00 -8.39
N ALA A 211 8.56 6.97 -8.79
CA ALA A 211 9.04 5.97 -9.73
C ALA A 211 8.10 5.85 -10.94
N MET A 212 8.61 5.22 -12.02
CA MET A 212 7.86 5.05 -13.27
C MET A 212 6.53 4.33 -13.03
N TYR A 213 5.44 4.85 -13.58
CA TYR A 213 4.07 4.36 -13.45
C TYR A 213 3.58 4.21 -12.00
N SER A 214 4.25 4.90 -11.05
CA SER A 214 3.81 4.87 -9.66
C SER A 214 2.58 5.74 -9.41
N THR A 215 1.74 5.31 -8.49
CA THR A 215 0.48 5.97 -8.14
C THR A 215 0.43 6.29 -6.65
N ALA A 216 0.21 7.56 -6.27
CA ALA A 216 0.05 8.00 -4.89
C ALA A 216 -1.24 8.82 -4.76
N ILE A 217 -2.28 8.26 -4.12
CA ILE A 217 -3.61 8.88 -4.04
C ILE A 217 -4.07 8.99 -2.59
N GLY A 218 -4.49 10.20 -2.18
CA GLY A 218 -5.04 10.48 -0.87
C GLY A 218 -4.24 11.53 -0.11
N ASN A 219 -3.70 11.19 1.05
CA ASN A 219 -2.93 12.13 1.88
C ASN A 219 -1.61 11.50 2.37
N ASP A 220 -0.50 12.20 2.19
CA ASP A 220 0.83 11.79 2.67
C ASP A 220 1.28 10.39 2.20
N ASN A 221 0.91 9.98 0.97
CA ASN A 221 1.32 8.69 0.42
C ASN A 221 2.64 8.80 -0.37
N TYR A 222 3.49 7.78 -0.25
CA TYR A 222 4.79 7.68 -0.91
C TYR A 222 4.85 6.42 -1.78
N ALA A 223 4.88 6.59 -3.08
CA ALA A 223 5.03 5.51 -4.07
C ALA A 223 6.40 5.65 -4.75
N ILE A 224 7.42 4.94 -4.23
CA ILE A 224 8.82 5.04 -4.65
C ILE A 224 9.22 3.86 -5.55
N GLY A 225 8.49 2.75 -5.51
CA GLY A 225 8.71 1.61 -6.40
C GLY A 225 8.07 1.82 -7.78
N GLU A 226 8.67 1.25 -8.82
CA GLU A 226 8.09 1.19 -10.17
C GLU A 226 6.79 0.38 -10.15
N ASN A 227 5.77 0.80 -10.92
CA ASN A 227 4.43 0.21 -10.96
C ASN A 227 3.73 0.11 -9.59
N SER A 228 4.16 0.87 -8.59
CA SER A 228 3.62 0.79 -7.24
C SER A 228 2.36 1.64 -7.04
N SER A 229 1.50 1.23 -6.11
CA SER A 229 0.24 1.93 -5.83
C SER A 229 0.04 2.17 -4.33
N ALA A 230 0.19 3.43 -3.88
CA ALA A 230 -0.02 3.89 -2.51
C ALA A 230 -1.32 4.70 -2.43
N ILE A 231 -2.38 4.13 -1.83
CA ILE A 231 -3.71 4.74 -1.84
C ILE A 231 -4.27 4.84 -0.42
N GLY A 232 -4.62 6.05 0.01
CA GLY A 232 -5.24 6.31 1.31
C GLY A 232 -4.49 7.36 2.13
N LEU A 233 -4.07 7.05 3.35
CA LEU A 233 -3.40 7.97 4.26
C LEU A 233 -2.05 7.42 4.74
N GLY A 234 -0.97 8.11 4.45
CA GLY A 234 0.36 7.82 5.01
C GLY A 234 0.93 6.45 4.62
N ASN A 235 0.54 5.90 3.47
CA ASN A 235 1.09 4.65 2.98
C ASN A 235 2.49 4.85 2.38
N ASN A 236 3.41 3.91 2.64
CA ASN A 236 4.79 3.97 2.19
C ASN A 236 5.17 2.73 1.37
N ILE A 237 5.50 2.94 0.11
CA ILE A 237 5.96 1.88 -0.80
C ILE A 237 7.36 2.19 -1.29
N THR A 238 8.28 1.25 -1.09
CA THR A 238 9.67 1.42 -1.53
C THR A 238 10.11 0.38 -2.57
N ALA A 239 9.26 -0.58 -2.89
CA ALA A 239 9.59 -1.67 -3.81
C ALA A 239 8.70 -1.67 -5.06
N ASN A 240 9.21 -2.26 -6.14
CA ASN A 240 8.50 -2.39 -7.42
C ASN A 240 7.29 -3.33 -7.31
N ASP A 241 6.26 -3.06 -8.13
CA ASP A 241 5.03 -3.84 -8.23
C ASP A 241 4.27 -3.99 -6.90
N ALA A 242 4.62 -3.18 -5.89
CA ALA A 242 4.03 -3.26 -4.57
C ALA A 242 2.76 -2.40 -4.42
N THR A 243 1.88 -2.82 -3.54
CA THR A 243 0.61 -2.13 -3.27
C THR A 243 0.41 -1.86 -1.79
N ALA A 244 0.06 -0.63 -1.43
CA ALA A 244 -0.34 -0.26 -0.07
C ALA A 244 -1.68 0.49 -0.13
N LEU A 245 -2.73 -0.08 0.48
CA LEU A 245 -4.07 0.48 0.47
C LEU A 245 -4.62 0.66 1.88
N GLY A 246 -5.03 1.87 2.24
CA GLY A 246 -5.64 2.19 3.54
C GLY A 246 -4.84 3.21 4.35
N ASN A 247 -4.49 2.91 5.59
CA ASN A 247 -3.86 3.87 6.49
C ASN A 247 -2.52 3.35 7.04
N LYS A 248 -1.44 4.09 6.82
CA LYS A 248 -0.09 3.84 7.35
C LYS A 248 0.44 2.43 7.07
N ASN A 249 0.12 1.87 5.90
CA ASN A 249 0.66 0.60 5.48
C ASN A 249 2.06 0.77 4.86
N THR A 250 2.92 -0.21 5.04
CA THR A 250 4.26 -0.25 4.45
C THR A 250 4.40 -1.48 3.57
N ALA A 251 4.68 -1.29 2.29
CA ALA A 251 4.99 -2.35 1.34
C ALA A 251 6.41 -2.14 0.79
N SER A 252 7.38 -2.86 1.31
CA SER A 252 8.79 -2.71 0.95
C SER A 252 9.40 -3.94 0.27
N GLY A 253 8.64 -5.02 0.11
CA GLY A 253 9.02 -6.17 -0.70
C GLY A 253 8.55 -6.03 -2.15
N ILE A 254 9.28 -6.57 -3.12
CA ILE A 254 8.84 -6.63 -4.51
C ILE A 254 7.52 -7.42 -4.58
N SER A 255 6.53 -6.91 -5.29
CA SER A 255 5.19 -7.50 -5.41
C SER A 255 4.47 -7.70 -4.07
N ALA A 256 4.88 -6.95 -3.03
CA ALA A 256 4.25 -7.05 -1.72
C ALA A 256 2.92 -6.29 -1.65
N GLY A 257 1.97 -6.82 -0.88
CA GLY A 257 0.68 -6.21 -0.61
C GLY A 257 0.47 -5.88 0.87
N ALA A 258 0.16 -4.61 1.19
CA ALA A 258 -0.17 -4.17 2.54
C ALA A 258 -1.51 -3.43 2.52
N VAL A 259 -2.58 -4.03 3.04
CA VAL A 259 -3.94 -3.51 2.92
C VAL A 259 -4.63 -3.42 4.29
N GLY A 260 -5.19 -2.25 4.60
CA GLY A 260 -5.90 -2.00 5.85
C GLY A 260 -5.23 -0.91 6.68
N ILE A 261 -4.88 -1.18 7.93
CA ILE A 261 -4.31 -0.19 8.84
C ILE A 261 -3.00 -0.70 9.44
N SER A 262 -1.92 0.05 9.25
CA SER A 262 -0.60 -0.20 9.85
C SER A 262 -0.04 -1.61 9.59
N ASN A 263 -0.29 -2.16 8.40
CA ASN A 263 0.26 -3.44 7.99
C ASN A 263 1.66 -3.24 7.38
N THR A 264 2.53 -4.22 7.58
CA THR A 264 3.88 -4.25 7.03
C THR A 264 4.08 -5.49 6.16
N ALA A 265 4.32 -5.32 4.88
CA ALA A 265 4.67 -6.37 3.93
C ALA A 265 6.06 -6.08 3.35
N SER A 266 7.10 -6.69 3.92
CA SER A 266 8.49 -6.39 3.54
C SER A 266 9.21 -7.54 2.82
N GLY A 267 8.64 -8.74 2.82
CA GLY A 267 9.17 -9.85 2.03
C GLY A 267 8.77 -9.76 0.55
N HIS A 268 9.53 -10.38 -0.32
CA HIS A 268 9.15 -10.58 -1.71
C HIS A 268 7.84 -11.39 -1.80
N ASN A 269 6.84 -10.93 -2.55
CA ASN A 269 5.48 -11.47 -2.61
C ASN A 269 4.75 -11.55 -1.25
N ALA A 270 5.21 -10.84 -0.22
CA ALA A 270 4.58 -10.88 1.09
C ALA A 270 3.22 -10.16 1.10
N GLN A 271 2.26 -10.70 1.87
CA GLN A 271 0.91 -10.17 1.94
C GLN A 271 0.50 -9.91 3.41
N ALA A 272 0.16 -8.66 3.73
CA ALA A 272 -0.26 -8.25 5.07
C ALA A 272 -1.60 -7.50 4.99
N PHE A 273 -2.70 -8.14 5.38
CA PHE A 273 -4.05 -7.60 5.24
C PHE A 273 -4.80 -7.51 6.56
N GLY A 274 -5.32 -6.33 6.89
CA GLY A 274 -6.16 -6.09 8.06
C GLY A 274 -5.59 -5.01 8.98
N TYR A 275 -5.26 -5.33 10.22
CA TYR A 275 -4.79 -4.37 11.23
C TYR A 275 -3.50 -4.85 11.89
N LEU A 276 -2.43 -4.05 11.81
CA LEU A 276 -1.14 -4.33 12.46
C LEU A 276 -0.54 -5.71 12.13
N ASN A 277 -0.73 -6.20 10.90
CA ASN A 277 -0.11 -7.46 10.47
C ASN A 277 1.30 -7.23 9.93
N GLU A 278 2.18 -8.20 10.17
CA GLU A 278 3.57 -8.22 9.72
C GLU A 278 3.85 -9.46 8.85
N ALA A 279 4.11 -9.27 7.56
CA ALA A 279 4.56 -10.30 6.63
C ALA A 279 5.95 -9.90 6.12
N THR A 280 7.03 -10.43 6.75
CA THR A 280 8.37 -9.89 6.55
C THR A 280 9.30 -10.76 5.72
N ALA A 281 8.95 -12.00 5.50
CA ALA A 281 9.74 -12.92 4.71
C ALA A 281 9.13 -13.19 3.32
N GLN A 282 9.91 -13.78 2.44
CA GLN A 282 9.46 -14.13 1.08
C GLN A 282 8.23 -15.06 1.11
N ASP A 283 7.22 -14.74 0.29
CA ASP A 283 5.98 -15.49 0.17
C ASP A 283 5.21 -15.67 1.48
N SER A 284 5.49 -14.82 2.50
CA SER A 284 4.80 -14.87 3.80
C SER A 284 3.43 -14.17 3.75
N GLN A 285 2.50 -14.64 4.58
CA GLN A 285 1.12 -14.16 4.60
C GLN A 285 0.65 -13.88 6.04
N ALA A 286 0.14 -12.68 6.30
CA ALA A 286 -0.40 -12.27 7.59
C ALA A 286 -1.76 -11.58 7.40
N PHE A 287 -2.87 -12.25 7.78
CA PHE A 287 -4.23 -11.78 7.54
C PHE A 287 -5.04 -11.70 8.82
N GLY A 288 -5.70 -10.58 9.06
CA GLY A 288 -6.55 -10.35 10.22
C GLY A 288 -6.04 -9.22 11.10
N ALA A 289 -5.75 -9.48 12.38
CA ALA A 289 -5.24 -8.46 13.29
C ALA A 289 -4.01 -8.95 14.07
N GLN A 290 -2.96 -8.15 14.07
CA GLN A 290 -1.74 -8.36 14.87
C GLN A 290 -1.06 -9.73 14.60
N ASN A 291 -1.18 -10.25 13.38
CA ASN A 291 -0.54 -11.50 12.99
C ASN A 291 0.89 -11.22 12.48
N LYS A 292 1.80 -12.18 12.74
CA LYS A 292 3.20 -12.13 12.32
C LYS A 292 3.57 -13.37 11.52
N ALA A 293 3.98 -13.18 10.28
CA ALA A 293 4.54 -14.20 9.41
C ALA A 293 5.95 -13.76 9.01
N THR A 294 6.97 -14.27 9.73
CA THR A 294 8.33 -13.73 9.67
C THR A 294 9.34 -14.63 8.96
N GLU A 295 8.91 -15.80 8.55
CA GLU A 295 9.74 -16.75 7.82
C GLU A 295 9.13 -17.07 6.44
N ARG A 296 9.97 -17.59 5.55
CA ARG A 296 9.59 -17.91 4.18
C ARG A 296 8.44 -18.91 4.14
N TYR A 297 7.40 -18.62 3.32
CA TYR A 297 6.15 -19.36 3.20
C TYR A 297 5.33 -19.44 4.50
N ALA A 298 5.67 -18.67 5.52
CA ALA A 298 4.91 -18.64 6.76
C ALA A 298 3.53 -18.02 6.56
N SER A 299 2.53 -18.58 7.24
CA SER A 299 1.14 -18.14 7.15
C SER A 299 0.54 -17.92 8.54
N ALA A 300 0.07 -16.69 8.82
CA ALA A 300 -0.56 -16.32 10.08
C ALA A 300 -1.93 -15.68 9.82
N PHE A 301 -3.02 -16.37 10.20
CA PHE A 301 -4.39 -15.94 9.91
C PHE A 301 -5.25 -15.85 11.17
N GLY A 302 -5.87 -14.70 11.42
CA GLY A 302 -6.79 -14.48 12.52
C GLY A 302 -6.35 -13.33 13.43
N HIS A 303 -6.10 -13.59 14.71
CA HIS A 303 -5.73 -12.55 15.69
C HIS A 303 -4.53 -12.96 16.54
N GLU A 304 -3.50 -12.13 16.58
CA GLU A 304 -2.29 -12.35 17.40
C GLU A 304 -1.57 -13.69 17.13
N ASN A 305 -1.63 -14.22 15.89
CA ASN A 305 -0.91 -15.44 15.54
C ASN A 305 0.54 -15.14 15.13
N GLU A 306 1.45 -16.01 15.48
CA GLU A 306 2.88 -15.91 15.16
C GLU A 306 3.37 -17.14 14.40
N ALA A 307 3.59 -17.02 13.09
CA ALA A 307 4.24 -18.02 12.25
C ALA A 307 5.70 -17.61 12.00
N LYS A 308 6.61 -18.15 12.82
CA LYS A 308 8.04 -17.82 12.89
C LYS A 308 8.93 -18.98 12.40
N ALA A 309 8.43 -19.81 11.53
CA ALA A 309 9.14 -20.95 11.00
C ALA A 309 8.91 -21.10 9.50
N TYR A 310 9.85 -21.74 8.80
CA TYR A 310 9.73 -22.03 7.38
C TYR A 310 8.46 -22.85 7.09
N ALA A 311 7.61 -22.33 6.22
CA ALA A 311 6.31 -22.92 5.89
C ALA A 311 5.43 -23.24 7.12
N GLY A 312 5.61 -22.51 8.22
CA GLY A 312 4.80 -22.63 9.41
C GLY A 312 3.41 -22.01 9.24
N SER A 313 2.38 -22.65 9.79
CA SER A 313 0.99 -22.22 9.68
C SER A 313 0.35 -21.98 11.05
N ALA A 314 -0.04 -20.74 11.35
CA ALA A 314 -0.70 -20.32 12.58
C ALA A 314 -2.10 -19.76 12.24
N LEU A 315 -3.17 -20.46 12.61
CA LEU A 315 -4.55 -20.12 12.24
C LEU A 315 -5.46 -20.03 13.45
N GLY A 316 -6.14 -18.91 13.66
CA GLY A 316 -7.08 -18.68 14.75
C GLY A 316 -6.66 -17.53 15.65
N VAL A 317 -6.49 -17.76 16.95
CA VAL A 317 -6.13 -16.71 17.91
C VAL A 317 -4.95 -17.14 18.78
N LYS A 318 -3.92 -16.30 18.86
CA LYS A 318 -2.73 -16.50 19.72
C LYS A 318 -1.96 -17.80 19.47
N ASN A 319 -2.01 -18.34 18.26
CA ASN A 319 -1.24 -19.54 17.93
C ASN A 319 0.20 -19.19 17.58
N VAL A 320 1.15 -20.01 18.02
CA VAL A 320 2.57 -19.81 17.81
C VAL A 320 3.21 -21.01 17.11
N VAL A 321 3.87 -20.76 15.99
CA VAL A 321 4.63 -21.78 15.26
C VAL A 321 6.07 -21.34 15.13
N THR A 322 6.99 -22.12 15.71
CA THR A 322 8.43 -21.91 15.62
C THR A 322 9.16 -23.11 15.04
N GLY A 323 8.46 -24.20 14.75
CA GLY A 323 9.00 -25.39 14.10
C GLY A 323 8.70 -25.37 12.60
N ASP A 324 9.69 -25.67 11.75
CA ASP A 324 9.50 -25.74 10.31
C ASP A 324 8.41 -26.75 9.92
N PHE A 325 7.56 -26.36 8.96
CA PHE A 325 6.39 -27.10 8.54
C PHE A 325 5.38 -27.40 9.67
N GLY A 326 5.49 -26.71 10.81
CA GLY A 326 4.59 -26.86 11.95
C GLY A 326 3.23 -26.20 11.69
N SER A 327 2.21 -26.69 12.40
CA SER A 327 0.85 -26.17 12.34
C SER A 327 0.27 -25.93 13.71
N ALA A 328 -0.23 -24.72 13.98
CA ALA A 328 -0.95 -24.39 15.21
C ALA A 328 -2.31 -23.79 14.81
N VAL A 329 -3.40 -24.48 15.17
CA VAL A 329 -4.76 -24.12 14.71
C VAL A 329 -5.74 -24.09 15.89
N GLY A 330 -6.46 -22.97 16.06
CA GLY A 330 -7.46 -22.77 17.09
C GLY A 330 -7.12 -21.62 18.02
N TYR A 331 -7.09 -21.86 19.32
CA TYR A 331 -6.81 -20.84 20.34
C TYR A 331 -5.58 -21.21 21.17
N ASP A 332 -4.58 -20.34 21.23
CA ASP A 332 -3.41 -20.42 22.12
C ASP A 332 -2.62 -21.74 22.00
N ASN A 333 -2.45 -22.25 20.77
CA ASN A 333 -1.69 -23.48 20.51
C ASN A 333 -0.22 -23.14 20.17
N THR A 334 0.70 -24.01 20.55
CA THR A 334 2.13 -23.88 20.26
C THR A 334 2.66 -25.12 19.53
N ALA A 335 3.21 -24.92 18.33
CA ALA A 335 3.91 -25.93 17.53
C ALA A 335 5.37 -25.49 17.36
N SER A 336 6.30 -26.07 18.14
CA SER A 336 7.62 -25.50 18.27
C SER A 336 8.77 -26.32 17.66
N ASN A 337 8.47 -27.43 17.00
CA ASN A 337 9.48 -28.25 16.35
C ASN A 337 9.06 -28.70 14.94
N TYR A 338 10.00 -29.33 14.23
CA TYR A 338 9.83 -29.80 12.86
C TYR A 338 8.59 -30.69 12.71
N LEU A 339 7.68 -30.32 11.78
CA LEU A 339 6.40 -31.01 11.51
C LEU A 339 5.54 -31.24 12.77
N ALA A 340 5.64 -30.39 13.79
CA ALA A 340 4.80 -30.44 14.96
C ALA A 340 3.41 -29.85 14.68
N ASN A 341 2.34 -30.49 15.21
CA ASN A 341 0.99 -30.04 15.03
C ASN A 341 0.27 -29.86 16.38
N ALA A 342 -0.27 -28.66 16.63
CA ALA A 342 -1.03 -28.33 17.82
C ALA A 342 -2.40 -27.77 17.39
N ILE A 343 -3.49 -28.52 17.62
CA ILE A 343 -4.82 -28.17 17.09
C ILE A 343 -5.88 -28.21 18.19
N GLY A 344 -6.62 -27.14 18.36
CA GLY A 344 -7.68 -26.99 19.35
C GLY A 344 -7.46 -25.81 20.28
N THR A 345 -7.37 -26.04 21.58
CA THR A 345 -7.18 -24.98 22.58
C THR A 345 -6.01 -25.28 23.50
N SER A 346 -5.06 -24.37 23.59
CA SER A 346 -3.90 -24.41 24.51
C SER A 346 -3.14 -25.75 24.45
N ASN A 347 -2.95 -26.28 23.26
CA ASN A 347 -2.14 -27.48 23.04
C ASN A 347 -0.67 -27.10 22.77
N VAL A 348 0.26 -27.96 23.23
CA VAL A 348 1.69 -27.81 23.01
C VAL A 348 2.26 -29.03 22.31
N ALA A 349 2.75 -28.85 21.09
CA ALA A 349 3.47 -29.87 20.34
C ALA A 349 4.92 -29.39 20.17
N SER A 350 5.85 -29.86 21.05
CA SER A 350 7.23 -29.42 21.06
C SER A 350 8.25 -30.50 20.66
N GLY A 351 7.82 -31.74 20.47
CA GLY A 351 8.65 -32.76 19.85
C GLY A 351 8.65 -32.69 18.33
N ALA A 352 9.69 -33.15 17.66
CA ALA A 352 9.67 -33.30 16.20
C ALA A 352 8.62 -34.35 15.80
N TYR A 353 7.79 -34.04 14.79
CA TYR A 353 6.64 -34.86 14.37
C TYR A 353 5.59 -35.08 15.47
N ALA A 354 5.58 -34.26 16.53
CA ALA A 354 4.63 -34.40 17.63
C ALA A 354 3.25 -33.85 17.24
N ASN A 355 2.20 -34.49 17.79
CA ASN A 355 0.82 -34.11 17.55
C ASN A 355 0.07 -33.91 18.89
N ALA A 356 -0.53 -32.73 19.08
CA ALA A 356 -1.34 -32.39 20.25
C ALA A 356 -2.70 -31.87 19.79
N TYR A 357 -3.76 -32.67 19.93
CA TYR A 357 -5.09 -32.33 19.42
C TYR A 357 -6.15 -32.36 20.54
N GLY A 358 -6.90 -31.28 20.66
CA GLY A 358 -7.97 -31.13 21.62
C GLY A 358 -7.76 -29.94 22.54
N VAL A 359 -7.74 -30.16 23.86
CA VAL A 359 -7.62 -29.10 24.84
C VAL A 359 -6.54 -29.43 25.88
N TYR A 360 -5.61 -28.50 26.09
CA TYR A 360 -4.52 -28.62 27.09
C TYR A 360 -3.62 -29.85 26.93
N ASN A 361 -3.46 -30.38 25.71
CA ASN A 361 -2.58 -31.53 25.50
C ASN A 361 -1.12 -31.09 25.30
N GLU A 362 -0.17 -31.84 25.82
CA GLU A 362 1.26 -31.65 25.70
C GLU A 362 1.93 -32.87 25.04
N ALA A 363 2.49 -32.71 23.85
CA ALA A 363 3.29 -33.72 23.15
C ALA A 363 4.71 -33.21 23.00
N THR A 364 5.63 -33.60 23.92
CA THR A 364 6.95 -32.97 24.06
C THR A 364 8.09 -33.79 23.49
N ALA A 365 7.92 -35.07 23.24
CA ALA A 365 8.94 -35.93 22.65
C ALA A 365 8.71 -36.12 21.13
N SER A 366 9.76 -36.57 20.43
CA SER A 366 9.66 -36.88 19.00
C SER A 366 8.62 -37.97 18.73
N TYR A 367 7.79 -37.76 17.72
CA TYR A 367 6.67 -38.65 17.34
C TYR A 367 5.64 -38.85 18.44
N ALA A 368 5.63 -38.06 19.50
CA ALA A 368 4.64 -38.11 20.55
C ALA A 368 3.27 -37.66 20.05
N SER A 369 2.21 -38.33 20.52
CA SER A 369 0.83 -37.96 20.10
C SER A 369 -0.10 -37.91 21.33
N ALA A 370 -0.76 -36.77 21.53
CA ALA A 370 -1.68 -36.49 22.62
C ALA A 370 -3.05 -36.04 22.07
N PHE A 371 -4.10 -36.84 22.32
CA PHE A 371 -5.44 -36.58 21.80
C PHE A 371 -6.46 -36.50 22.93
N GLY A 372 -7.27 -35.45 22.99
CA GLY A 372 -8.35 -35.26 23.93
C GLY A 372 -8.17 -34.09 24.88
N TYR A 373 -8.19 -34.29 26.18
CA TYR A 373 -8.06 -33.22 27.17
C TYR A 373 -6.94 -33.51 28.19
N GLY A 374 -6.01 -32.57 28.33
CA GLY A 374 -5.03 -32.59 29.41
C GLY A 374 -3.99 -33.70 29.35
N ASN A 375 -3.83 -34.40 28.21
CA ASN A 375 -2.86 -35.48 28.10
C ASN A 375 -1.44 -34.96 28.00
N LYS A 376 -0.48 -35.56 28.71
CA LYS A 376 0.91 -35.27 28.69
C LYS A 376 1.73 -36.42 28.14
N VAL A 377 2.43 -36.25 27.03
CA VAL A 377 3.21 -37.28 26.35
C VAL A 377 4.64 -36.84 26.19
N GLY A 378 5.50 -37.33 27.08
CA GLY A 378 6.93 -37.08 27.09
C GLY A 378 7.80 -38.24 26.59
N GLY A 379 7.16 -39.38 26.24
CA GLY A 379 7.87 -40.52 25.65
C GLY A 379 7.97 -40.43 24.14
N GLU A 380 9.11 -40.81 23.57
CA GLU A 380 9.30 -40.94 22.14
C GLU A 380 8.41 -42.02 21.54
N HIS A 381 7.75 -41.75 20.41
CA HIS A 381 6.76 -42.63 19.78
C HIS A 381 5.60 -43.06 20.71
N ALA A 382 5.32 -42.27 21.75
CA ALA A 382 4.26 -42.57 22.68
C ALA A 382 2.93 -41.95 22.29
N ILE A 383 1.83 -42.53 22.69
CA ILE A 383 0.47 -42.06 22.36
C ILE A 383 -0.44 -42.05 23.59
N ALA A 384 -1.08 -40.90 23.85
CA ALA A 384 -2.17 -40.77 24.82
C ALA A 384 -3.46 -40.35 24.13
N SER A 385 -4.58 -41.01 24.50
CA SER A 385 -5.89 -40.60 24.02
C SER A 385 -6.91 -40.67 25.14
N GLY A 386 -7.65 -39.57 25.38
CA GLY A 386 -8.65 -39.46 26.41
C GLY A 386 -8.47 -38.23 27.30
N TYR A 387 -8.56 -38.41 28.62
CA TYR A 387 -8.55 -37.34 29.61
C TYR A 387 -7.42 -37.53 30.64
N ASN A 388 -6.56 -36.51 30.76
CA ASN A 388 -5.50 -36.44 31.79
C ASN A 388 -4.53 -37.65 31.86
N ASN A 389 -4.24 -38.29 30.74
CA ASN A 389 -3.25 -39.36 30.72
C ASN A 389 -1.82 -38.75 30.74
N ASN A 390 -0.89 -39.40 31.49
CA ASN A 390 0.49 -38.98 31.62
C ASN A 390 1.46 -40.06 31.18
N ILE A 391 2.19 -39.87 30.09
CA ILE A 391 3.12 -40.83 29.51
C ILE A 391 4.53 -40.27 29.46
N ALA A 392 5.46 -40.89 30.18
CA ALA A 392 6.88 -40.61 30.10
C ALA A 392 7.71 -41.71 29.40
N GLY A 393 7.13 -42.91 29.25
CA GLY A 393 7.80 -44.04 28.64
C GLY A 393 7.86 -43.96 27.11
N ASN A 394 9.01 -44.29 26.50
CA ASN A 394 9.10 -44.40 25.04
C ASN A 394 8.29 -45.62 24.53
N PHE A 395 7.70 -45.46 23.35
CA PHE A 395 6.83 -46.49 22.74
C PHE A 395 5.67 -46.92 23.65
N ALA A 396 5.26 -46.05 24.58
CA ALA A 396 4.20 -46.35 25.54
C ALA A 396 2.84 -45.82 25.07
N SER A 397 1.77 -46.38 25.57
CA SER A 397 0.41 -46.01 25.19
C SER A 397 -0.52 -45.88 26.40
N ALA A 398 -1.39 -44.85 26.40
CA ALA A 398 -2.47 -44.69 27.36
C ALA A 398 -3.77 -44.34 26.68
N PHE A 399 -4.82 -45.10 26.94
CA PHE A 399 -6.17 -44.87 26.43
C PHE A 399 -7.19 -44.80 27.55
N GLY A 400 -7.96 -43.72 27.66
CA GLY A 400 -8.97 -43.54 28.69
C GLY A 400 -8.70 -42.34 29.60
N THR A 401 -8.85 -42.54 30.91
CA THR A 401 -8.84 -41.40 31.88
C THR A 401 -7.79 -41.59 32.95
N GLU A 402 -6.98 -40.55 33.21
CA GLU A 402 -6.05 -40.48 34.35
C GLU A 402 -5.07 -41.66 34.42
N ASN A 403 -4.66 -42.22 33.30
CA ASN A 403 -3.65 -43.25 33.27
C ASN A 403 -2.22 -42.68 33.32
N THR A 404 -1.33 -43.35 34.04
CA THR A 404 0.09 -42.98 34.11
C THR A 404 0.94 -44.15 33.60
N VAL A 405 1.78 -43.88 32.56
CA VAL A 405 2.71 -44.87 32.00
C VAL A 405 4.12 -44.26 31.96
N SER A 406 4.98 -44.74 32.82
CA SER A 406 6.32 -44.13 33.00
C SER A 406 7.48 -44.90 32.37
N ASN A 407 7.23 -46.09 31.84
CA ASN A 407 8.30 -46.92 31.31
C ASN A 407 8.09 -47.38 29.86
N ILE A 408 9.15 -47.85 29.24
CA ILE A 408 9.21 -48.21 27.83
C ILE A 408 8.29 -49.38 27.44
N ARG A 409 7.67 -49.28 26.25
CA ARG A 409 6.83 -50.32 25.63
C ARG A 409 5.71 -50.84 26.53
N SER A 410 5.13 -49.93 27.32
CA SER A 410 4.11 -50.23 28.30
C SER A 410 2.77 -49.62 27.93
N ALA A 411 1.67 -50.23 28.38
CA ALA A 411 0.34 -49.76 28.02
C ALA A 411 -0.61 -49.66 29.22
N ALA A 412 -1.45 -48.64 29.25
CA ALA A 412 -2.56 -48.47 30.17
C ALA A 412 -3.86 -48.21 29.39
N VAL A 413 -4.91 -49.00 29.68
CA VAL A 413 -6.22 -48.80 29.05
C VAL A 413 -7.31 -48.83 30.11
N GLY A 414 -8.19 -47.85 30.12
CA GLY A 414 -9.23 -47.66 31.07
C GLY A 414 -9.08 -46.44 31.94
N SER A 415 -9.24 -46.54 33.25
CA SER A 415 -9.20 -45.39 34.12
C SER A 415 -8.29 -45.58 35.33
N ASN A 416 -7.51 -44.56 35.65
CA ASN A 416 -6.65 -44.48 36.84
C ASN A 416 -5.64 -45.62 36.94
N ASN A 417 -5.14 -46.15 35.83
CA ASN A 417 -4.15 -47.22 35.83
C ASN A 417 -2.74 -46.61 35.89
N THR A 418 -1.85 -47.30 36.66
CA THR A 418 -0.44 -46.92 36.79
C THR A 418 0.48 -48.03 36.30
N VAL A 419 1.32 -47.70 35.29
CA VAL A 419 2.30 -48.64 34.73
C VAL A 419 3.70 -48.04 34.86
N SER A 420 4.52 -48.65 35.72
CA SER A 420 5.91 -48.25 35.94
C SER A 420 6.92 -49.34 35.62
N GLY A 421 6.48 -50.53 35.32
CA GLY A 421 7.33 -51.60 34.84
C GLY A 421 7.59 -51.52 33.33
N GLU A 422 8.78 -52.00 32.89
CA GLU A 422 9.10 -52.16 31.47
C GLU A 422 8.29 -53.27 30.83
N ILE A 423 7.77 -53.06 29.60
CA ILE A 423 6.97 -54.03 28.84
C ILE A 423 5.79 -54.53 29.68
N SER A 424 5.09 -53.64 30.37
CA SER A 424 4.06 -53.97 31.35
C SER A 424 2.73 -53.30 30.96
N ASN A 425 1.60 -53.92 31.34
CA ASN A 425 0.30 -53.46 30.93
C ASN A 425 -0.70 -53.40 32.10
N ALA A 426 -1.57 -52.40 32.09
CA ALA A 426 -2.69 -52.30 33.02
C ALA A 426 -3.97 -52.00 32.23
N PHE A 427 -4.98 -52.86 32.40
CA PHE A 427 -6.27 -52.76 31.73
C PHE A 427 -7.43 -52.76 32.71
N GLY A 428 -8.29 -51.78 32.66
CA GLY A 428 -9.50 -51.67 33.49
C GLY A 428 -9.45 -50.43 34.40
N TYR A 429 -9.75 -50.61 35.68
CA TYR A 429 -9.85 -49.50 36.63
C TYR A 429 -8.87 -49.68 37.81
N ASN A 430 -8.09 -48.62 38.08
CA ASN A 430 -7.19 -48.52 39.24
C ASN A 430 -6.18 -49.68 39.36
N ASN A 431 -5.67 -50.19 38.26
CA ASN A 431 -4.67 -51.26 38.25
C ASN A 431 -3.25 -50.70 38.30
N THR A 432 -2.35 -51.41 38.98
CA THR A 432 -0.89 -51.05 39.09
C THR A 432 -0.04 -52.18 38.55
N ALA A 433 0.72 -51.91 37.48
CA ALA A 433 1.74 -52.83 36.94
C ALA A 433 3.12 -52.23 37.14
N SER A 434 3.80 -52.55 38.26
CA SER A 434 5.05 -51.91 38.63
C SER A 434 6.29 -52.80 38.46
N GLY A 435 6.13 -54.10 38.34
CA GLY A 435 7.24 -55.01 37.96
C GLY A 435 7.44 -55.01 36.45
N ASN A 436 8.63 -55.38 35.98
CA ASN A 436 8.89 -55.55 34.54
C ASN A 436 8.19 -56.81 34.01
N TYR A 437 7.66 -56.75 32.78
CA TYR A 437 6.94 -57.81 32.10
C TYR A 437 5.63 -58.21 32.82
N THR A 438 4.92 -57.24 33.46
CA THR A 438 3.78 -57.53 34.30
C THR A 438 2.45 -57.17 33.60
N ASN A 439 1.35 -57.85 33.98
CA ASN A 439 0.03 -57.52 33.56
C ASN A 439 -0.94 -57.36 34.76
N ALA A 440 -1.60 -56.23 34.87
CA ALA A 440 -2.62 -55.96 35.87
C ALA A 440 -3.94 -55.72 35.17
N ILE A 441 -4.92 -56.65 35.25
CA ILE A 441 -6.14 -56.60 34.41
C ILE A 441 -7.38 -56.75 35.28
N GLY A 442 -8.33 -55.83 35.17
CA GLY A 442 -9.61 -55.83 35.87
C GLY A 442 -9.78 -54.62 36.77
N TYR A 443 -10.09 -54.84 38.04
CA TYR A 443 -10.36 -53.76 39.01
C TYR A 443 -9.37 -53.82 40.19
N ASN A 444 -8.63 -52.76 40.44
CA ASN A 444 -7.75 -52.57 41.59
C ASN A 444 -6.69 -53.70 41.78
N ASN A 445 -6.11 -54.19 40.69
CA ASN A 445 -5.09 -55.26 40.71
C ASN A 445 -3.67 -54.65 40.81
N GLN A 446 -2.76 -55.36 41.48
CA GLN A 446 -1.36 -54.95 41.64
C GLN A 446 -0.41 -56.09 41.20
N ALA A 447 0.31 -55.89 40.09
CA ALA A 447 1.35 -56.78 39.57
C ALA A 447 2.72 -56.15 39.82
N GLN A 448 3.42 -56.59 40.88
CA GLN A 448 4.66 -55.93 41.37
C GLN A 448 5.94 -56.72 41.13
N ALA A 449 5.85 -58.03 41.07
CA ALA A 449 7.02 -58.86 40.85
C ALA A 449 7.35 -59.05 39.38
N PHE A 450 8.59 -59.29 39.01
CA PHE A 450 8.99 -59.60 37.64
C PHE A 450 8.15 -60.70 37.01
N ALA A 451 7.64 -60.47 35.81
CA ALA A 451 6.79 -61.38 35.05
C ALA A 451 5.47 -61.82 35.77
N ALA A 452 5.00 -61.01 36.72
CA ALA A 452 3.76 -61.33 37.45
C ALA A 452 2.51 -60.89 36.67
N SER A 453 1.41 -61.62 36.86
CA SER A 453 0.10 -61.23 36.39
C SER A 453 -0.87 -61.16 37.57
N ALA A 454 -1.65 -60.08 37.65
CA ALA A 454 -2.76 -59.91 38.59
C ALA A 454 -4.03 -59.64 37.78
N ILE A 455 -4.96 -60.59 37.76
CA ILE A 455 -6.14 -60.55 36.89
C ILE A 455 -7.42 -60.75 37.75
N GLY A 456 -8.44 -59.90 37.53
CA GLY A 456 -9.71 -59.96 38.21
C GLY A 456 -10.01 -58.79 39.12
N TYR A 457 -10.36 -59.01 40.35
CA TYR A 457 -10.75 -58.01 41.34
C TYR A 457 -9.84 -58.04 42.57
N GLN A 458 -9.14 -56.89 42.83
CA GLN A 458 -8.27 -56.68 44.00
C GLN A 458 -7.15 -57.74 44.19
N ASN A 459 -6.60 -58.29 43.12
CA ASN A 459 -5.56 -59.28 43.15
C ASN A 459 -4.15 -58.66 43.26
N ARG A 460 -3.20 -59.39 43.95
CA ARG A 460 -1.80 -59.02 44.01
C ARG A 460 -0.93 -60.12 43.39
N GLY A 461 -0.26 -59.80 42.30
CA GLY A 461 0.76 -60.65 41.67
C GLY A 461 2.14 -60.40 42.30
N LEU A 462 2.47 -61.11 43.38
CA LEU A 462 3.70 -60.91 44.17
C LEU A 462 4.89 -61.77 43.75
N ARG A 463 4.67 -62.83 42.92
CA ARG A 463 5.75 -63.69 42.39
C ARG A 463 5.36 -64.26 41.01
N PRO A 464 6.35 -64.42 40.10
CA PRO A 464 6.15 -65.28 38.94
C PRO A 464 5.96 -66.71 39.45
N ALA A 465 5.05 -67.48 38.82
CA ALA A 465 4.98 -68.91 39.07
C ALA A 465 6.38 -69.53 38.87
N ARG A 466 7.02 -69.95 39.95
CA ARG A 466 8.29 -70.67 39.81
C ARG A 466 7.98 -71.93 38.99
N PHE A 467 8.56 -71.97 37.78
CA PHE A 467 8.68 -73.23 37.06
C PHE A 467 9.47 -74.19 37.97
N ARG A 468 8.83 -75.02 38.75
CA ARG A 468 9.53 -76.14 39.36
C ARG A 468 9.69 -77.19 38.26
N PRO A 469 10.97 -77.48 37.83
CA PRO A 469 11.17 -78.67 37.02
C PRO A 469 10.69 -79.83 37.82
N ALA A 470 9.89 -80.71 37.22
CA ALA A 470 9.44 -81.97 37.84
C ALA A 470 10.72 -82.73 38.29
N PRO A 471 10.74 -83.31 39.49
CA PRO A 471 11.88 -84.07 39.91
C PRO A 471 12.08 -85.26 38.93
N TRP A 472 13.32 -85.33 38.41
CA TRP A 472 13.70 -86.48 37.61
C TRP A 472 13.48 -87.77 38.47
N VAL A 473 12.46 -88.54 38.14
CA VAL A 473 12.36 -89.89 38.67
C VAL A 473 13.37 -90.77 37.96
N VAL A 474 14.46 -91.08 38.64
CA VAL A 474 15.41 -92.11 38.18
C VAL A 474 14.77 -93.45 38.35
N PRO A 475 14.53 -94.24 37.30
CA PRO A 475 14.07 -95.60 37.49
C PRO A 475 15.13 -96.43 38.16
N THR A 476 14.87 -96.92 39.37
CA THR A 476 15.71 -97.97 39.98
C THR A 476 15.42 -99.27 39.28
N LYS A 477 16.46 -100.03 38.88
CA LYS A 477 16.46 -101.32 38.29
C LYS A 477 15.92 -102.35 39.28
#